data_f05330bb6380e3e4b8f1cf9dd73e3ed5
#
_entry.id   f05330bb6380e3e4b8f1cf9dd73e3ed5
#
_cell.length_a   1.000
_cell.length_b   1.000
_cell.length_c   1.000
_cell.angle_alpha   90.00
_cell.angle_beta   90.00
_cell.angle_gamma   90.00
#
_symmetry.space_group_name_H-M   'P 1'
#
loop_
_entity.id
_entity.type
_entity.pdbx_description
1 polymer ?
#
loop_
_entity_poly.entity_id
_entity_poly.type
_entity_poly.pdbx_seq_one_letter_code
_entity_poly.pdbx_strand_id
1 'polypeptide(L)'
;MAPYANPKLVGSLVPDIAETIARGVAIRIILRNPKSEKSLALQSSVAETLSSADCEVVVSDAPLTGIAIFDGKVAWYGTLPLLAFAKGDDCSLRVEGAEIATDLEKALEASL
;
A
#
# COMPACT_ATOMS: atom_id res chain seq x y z
N MET A 1 -1.22 1.48 2.52
CA MET A 1 -1.97 0.27 2.83
C MET A 1 -2.78 -0.17 1.61
N ALA A 2 -2.65 -1.41 1.20
CA ALA A 2 -3.32 -1.91 0.01
C ALA A 2 -3.92 -3.30 0.28
N PRO A 3 -5.26 -3.45 0.30
CA PRO A 3 -5.89 -4.74 0.54
C PRO A 3 -5.70 -5.73 -0.62
N TYR A 4 -5.50 -5.20 -1.82
CA TYR A 4 -5.29 -6.00 -3.03
C TYR A 4 -4.03 -5.55 -3.73
N ALA A 5 -3.32 -6.49 -4.36
CA ALA A 5 -2.16 -6.18 -5.18
C ALA A 5 -2.21 -7.03 -6.46
N ASN A 6 -2.02 -6.37 -7.60
CA ASN A 6 -1.92 -7.02 -8.89
C ASN A 6 -0.44 -7.15 -9.25
N PRO A 7 0.08 -8.38 -9.46
CA PRO A 7 1.51 -8.58 -9.72
C PRO A 7 2.03 -7.82 -10.94
N LYS A 8 1.22 -7.70 -11.98
CA LYS A 8 1.60 -6.99 -13.21
C LYS A 8 1.73 -5.49 -12.96
N LEU A 9 0.76 -4.89 -12.25
CA LEU A 9 0.81 -3.48 -11.90
C LEU A 9 1.98 -3.18 -10.94
N VAL A 10 2.17 -4.01 -9.93
CA VAL A 10 3.29 -3.86 -9.00
C VAL A 10 4.62 -3.95 -9.74
N GLY A 11 4.78 -4.92 -10.64
CA GLY A 11 5.98 -5.04 -11.46
C GLY A 11 6.26 -3.80 -12.30
N SER A 12 5.21 -3.16 -12.83
CA SER A 12 5.36 -1.92 -13.60
C SER A 12 5.76 -0.72 -12.75
N LEU A 13 5.48 -0.75 -11.45
CA LEU A 13 5.81 0.34 -10.52
C LEU A 13 7.22 0.21 -9.90
N VAL A 14 7.84 -0.96 -10.01
CA VAL A 14 9.15 -1.23 -9.39
C VAL A 14 10.23 -0.21 -9.77
N PRO A 15 10.38 0.21 -11.04
CA PRO A 15 11.37 1.23 -11.38
C PRO A 15 11.16 2.56 -10.65
N ASP A 16 9.91 3.01 -10.54
CA ASP A 16 9.56 4.25 -9.84
C ASP A 16 9.79 4.13 -8.33
N ILE A 17 9.45 2.98 -7.77
CA ILE A 17 9.69 2.68 -6.35
C ILE A 17 11.18 2.68 -6.05
N ALA A 18 11.99 2.00 -6.85
CA ALA A 18 13.43 1.94 -6.69
C ALA A 18 14.08 3.32 -6.77
N GLU A 19 13.65 4.14 -7.72
CA GLU A 19 14.13 5.51 -7.86
C GLU A 19 13.78 6.37 -6.63
N THR A 20 12.55 6.24 -6.14
CA THR A 20 12.08 6.96 -4.95
C THR A 20 12.90 6.58 -3.72
N ILE A 21 13.17 5.30 -3.51
CA ILE A 21 13.99 4.82 -2.41
C ILE A 21 15.44 5.30 -2.55
N ALA A 22 15.98 5.30 -3.77
CA ALA A 22 17.32 5.80 -4.03
C ALA A 22 17.50 7.28 -3.66
N ARG A 23 16.40 8.07 -3.68
CA ARG A 23 16.39 9.46 -3.22
C ARG A 23 16.27 9.62 -1.71
N GLY A 24 16.28 8.54 -0.94
CA GLY A 24 16.21 8.55 0.51
C GLY A 24 14.81 8.49 1.11
N VAL A 25 13.79 8.19 0.31
CA VAL A 25 12.42 8.03 0.79
C VAL A 25 12.21 6.59 1.27
N ALA A 26 11.67 6.43 2.48
CA ALA A 26 11.29 5.12 3.00
C ALA A 26 9.87 4.79 2.54
N ILE A 27 9.68 3.60 1.98
CA ILE A 27 8.38 3.11 1.54
C ILE A 27 7.99 1.89 2.36
N ARG A 28 6.83 1.96 2.99
CA ARG A 28 6.23 0.87 3.77
C ARG A 28 4.91 0.48 3.14
N ILE A 29 4.74 -0.80 2.87
CA ILE A 29 3.53 -1.32 2.24
C ILE A 29 2.90 -2.36 3.15
N ILE A 30 1.62 -2.20 3.41
CA ILE A 30 0.84 -3.12 4.23
C ILE A 30 -0.16 -3.84 3.33
N LEU A 31 -0.05 -5.14 3.28
CA LEU A 31 -0.91 -6.02 2.49
C LEU A 31 -1.84 -6.81 3.41
N ARG A 32 -3.02 -7.13 2.90
CA ARG A 32 -3.94 -8.02 3.59
C ARG A 32 -3.41 -9.45 3.59
N ASN A 33 -3.57 -10.14 4.71
CA ASN A 33 -3.26 -11.56 4.79
C ASN A 33 -4.20 -12.35 3.86
N PRO A 34 -3.66 -13.19 2.95
CA PRO A 34 -4.48 -13.90 1.97
C PRO A 34 -5.31 -15.01 2.62
N LYS A 35 -6.51 -15.23 2.06
CA LYS A 35 -7.48 -16.21 2.58
C LYS A 35 -7.53 -17.51 1.77
N SER A 36 -6.84 -17.59 0.65
CA SER A 36 -6.80 -18.77 -0.21
C SER A 36 -5.38 -19.08 -0.66
N GLU A 37 -5.12 -20.34 -1.05
CA GLU A 37 -3.81 -20.75 -1.55
C GLU A 37 -3.41 -19.98 -2.82
N LYS A 38 -4.37 -19.74 -3.70
CA LYS A 38 -4.14 -18.96 -4.93
C LYS A 38 -3.74 -17.52 -4.60
N SER A 39 -4.45 -16.89 -3.67
CA SER A 39 -4.14 -15.54 -3.22
C SER A 39 -2.81 -15.48 -2.48
N LEU A 40 -2.46 -16.52 -1.72
CA LEU A 40 -1.18 -16.62 -1.04
C LEU A 40 -0.02 -16.67 -2.04
N ALA A 41 -0.13 -17.46 -3.11
CA ALA A 41 0.91 -17.55 -4.13
C ALA A 41 1.12 -16.20 -4.83
N LEU A 42 0.04 -15.51 -5.19
CA LEU A 42 0.10 -14.19 -5.82
C LEU A 42 0.71 -13.15 -4.88
N GLN A 43 0.29 -13.15 -3.63
CA GLN A 43 0.80 -12.19 -2.65
C GLN A 43 2.26 -12.44 -2.30
N SER A 44 2.69 -13.69 -2.22
CA SER A 44 4.09 -14.03 -1.98
C SER A 44 4.98 -13.48 -3.10
N SER A 45 4.54 -13.58 -4.35
CA SER A 45 5.23 -13.02 -5.50
C SER A 45 5.31 -11.49 -5.42
N VAL A 46 4.21 -10.84 -5.08
CA VAL A 46 4.16 -9.37 -4.91
C VAL A 46 5.07 -8.93 -3.77
N ALA A 47 5.00 -9.59 -2.62
CA ALA A 47 5.81 -9.25 -1.46
C ALA A 47 7.30 -9.41 -1.76
N GLU A 48 7.69 -10.47 -2.46
CA GLU A 48 9.08 -10.69 -2.87
C GLU A 48 9.55 -9.59 -3.82
N THR A 49 8.73 -9.22 -4.80
CA THR A 49 9.05 -8.14 -5.75
C THR A 49 9.26 -6.81 -5.02
N LEU A 50 8.38 -6.45 -4.10
CA LEU A 50 8.46 -5.21 -3.34
C LEU A 50 9.66 -5.23 -2.37
N SER A 51 9.91 -6.33 -1.70
CA SER A 51 11.07 -6.48 -0.81
C SER A 51 12.38 -6.37 -1.57
N SER A 52 12.44 -6.91 -2.79
CA SER A 52 13.61 -6.80 -3.66
C SER A 52 13.88 -5.36 -4.11
N ALA A 53 12.85 -4.50 -4.07
CA ALA A 53 12.96 -3.07 -4.33
C ALA A 53 13.25 -2.24 -3.06
N ASP A 54 13.58 -2.89 -1.96
CA ASP A 54 13.89 -2.29 -0.65
C ASP A 54 12.69 -1.65 0.05
N CYS A 55 11.46 -2.04 -0.29
CA CYS A 55 10.28 -1.68 0.46
C CYS A 55 10.18 -2.50 1.74
N GLU A 56 9.69 -1.88 2.80
CA GLU A 56 9.22 -2.61 3.98
C GLU A 56 7.82 -3.15 3.68
N VAL A 57 7.65 -4.47 3.76
CA VAL A 57 6.36 -5.12 3.51
C VAL A 57 5.85 -5.76 4.79
N VAL A 58 4.63 -5.40 5.17
CA VAL A 58 3.93 -5.94 6.34
C VAL A 58 2.63 -6.60 5.88
N VAL A 59 2.33 -7.76 6.44
CA VAL A 59 1.07 -8.47 6.17
C VAL A 59 0.20 -8.38 7.43
N SER A 60 -1.07 -8.04 7.26
CA SER A 60 -1.99 -7.84 8.37
C SER A 60 -3.34 -8.51 8.13
N ASP A 61 -3.96 -9.01 9.19
CA ASP A 61 -5.33 -9.53 9.20
C ASP A 61 -6.37 -8.43 9.41
N ALA A 62 -5.94 -7.20 9.71
CA ALA A 62 -6.84 -6.08 9.92
C ALA A 62 -7.71 -5.81 8.69
N PRO A 63 -8.93 -5.28 8.86
CA PRO A 63 -9.75 -4.83 7.73
C PRO A 63 -9.07 -3.62 7.08
N LEU A 64 -8.48 -3.85 5.91
CA LEU A 64 -7.70 -2.84 5.20
C LEU A 64 -8.55 -2.13 4.15
N THR A 65 -8.31 -0.83 4.01
CA THR A 65 -8.85 0.00 2.95
C THR A 65 -7.69 0.60 2.15
N GLY A 66 -8.00 1.28 1.05
CA GLY A 66 -6.98 1.98 0.26
C GLY A 66 -6.54 3.26 0.99
N ILE A 67 -5.42 3.20 1.68
CA ILE A 67 -4.82 4.35 2.37
C ILE A 67 -3.39 4.55 1.87
N ALA A 68 -3.05 5.77 1.48
CA ALA A 68 -1.68 6.17 1.20
C ALA A 68 -1.38 7.47 1.95
N ILE A 69 -0.25 7.52 2.64
CA ILE A 69 0.20 8.69 3.39
C ILE A 69 1.56 9.10 2.85
N PHE A 70 1.69 10.37 2.46
CA PHE A 70 2.89 10.94 1.89
C PHE A 70 3.47 12.01 2.81
N ASP A 71 4.72 11.81 3.22
CA ASP A 71 5.51 12.76 4.03
C ASP A 71 4.82 13.17 5.35
N GLY A 72 3.90 12.35 5.85
CA GLY A 72 3.14 12.68 7.04
C GLY A 72 2.22 13.90 6.89
N LYS A 73 1.92 14.31 5.65
CA LYS A 73 1.16 15.54 5.37
C LYS A 73 -0.05 15.34 4.49
N VAL A 74 0.01 14.41 3.56
CA VAL A 74 -1.07 14.15 2.59
C VAL A 74 -1.52 12.71 2.72
N ALA A 75 -2.82 12.52 2.84
CA ALA A 75 -3.41 11.18 2.88
C ALA A 75 -4.44 11.01 1.76
N TRP A 76 -4.40 9.86 1.12
CA TRP A 76 -5.43 9.39 0.20
C TRP A 76 -6.17 8.25 0.87
N TYR A 77 -7.48 8.33 0.91
CA TYR A 77 -8.32 7.37 1.62
C TYR A 77 -9.56 7.04 0.79
N GLY A 78 -9.85 5.78 0.61
CA GLY A 78 -11.06 5.38 -0.10
C GLY A 78 -11.05 3.93 -0.55
N THR A 79 -11.93 3.62 -1.50
CA THR A 79 -12.08 2.28 -2.07
C THR A 79 -11.14 2.03 -3.24
N LEU A 80 -10.51 3.09 -3.78
CA LEU A 80 -9.58 2.97 -4.90
C LEU A 80 -8.40 2.07 -4.52
N PRO A 81 -8.18 0.95 -5.22
CA PRO A 81 -7.03 0.11 -4.92
C PRO A 81 -5.74 0.79 -5.36
N LEU A 82 -4.73 0.78 -4.49
CA LEU A 82 -3.46 1.47 -4.73
C LEU A 82 -2.49 0.64 -5.59
N LEU A 83 -2.56 -0.68 -5.45
CA LEU A 83 -1.67 -1.62 -6.13
C LEU A 83 -2.42 -2.58 -7.06
N ALA A 84 -3.62 -2.23 -7.46
CA ALA A 84 -4.45 -2.99 -8.39
C ALA A 84 -5.23 -2.05 -9.30
N PHE A 85 -5.83 -2.58 -10.36
CA PHE A 85 -6.61 -1.77 -11.28
C PHE A 85 -7.95 -1.35 -10.66
N ALA A 86 -8.28 -0.07 -10.77
CA ALA A 86 -9.52 0.49 -10.26
C ALA A 86 -10.71 0.03 -11.10
N LYS A 87 -11.88 -0.06 -10.45
CA LYS A 87 -13.17 -0.21 -11.10
C LYS A 87 -13.84 1.15 -11.26
N GLY A 88 -14.86 1.25 -12.12
CA GLY A 88 -15.48 2.53 -12.42
C GLY A 88 -16.17 3.23 -11.25
N ASP A 89 -16.55 2.50 -10.22
CA ASP A 89 -17.20 3.02 -9.00
C ASP A 89 -16.23 3.24 -7.83
N ASP A 90 -14.94 2.95 -8.02
CA ASP A 90 -13.93 3.21 -7.00
C ASP A 90 -13.66 4.71 -6.89
N CYS A 91 -13.43 5.16 -5.67
CA CYS A 91 -13.11 6.56 -5.40
C CYS A 91 -12.09 6.68 -4.26
N SER A 92 -11.39 7.80 -4.25
CA SER A 92 -10.44 8.13 -3.20
C SER A 92 -10.54 9.61 -2.85
N LEU A 93 -10.45 9.91 -1.56
CA LEU A 93 -10.45 11.27 -1.04
C LEU A 93 -9.02 11.67 -0.68
N ARG A 94 -8.56 12.80 -1.22
CA ARG A 94 -7.28 13.39 -0.84
C ARG A 94 -7.49 14.39 0.27
N VAL A 95 -6.77 14.21 1.38
CA VAL A 95 -6.83 15.11 2.52
C VAL A 95 -5.42 15.64 2.78
N GLU A 96 -5.28 16.95 2.88
CA GLU A 96 -4.01 17.61 3.16
C GLU A 96 -4.02 18.17 4.58
N GLY A 97 -3.01 17.81 5.36
CA GLY A 97 -2.87 18.26 6.74
C GLY A 97 -2.04 17.28 7.56
N ALA A 98 -0.98 17.77 8.22
CA ALA A 98 -0.09 16.93 9.01
C ALA A 98 -0.81 16.26 10.18
N GLU A 99 -1.74 16.96 10.82
CA GLU A 99 -2.50 16.44 11.96
C GLU A 99 -3.37 15.25 11.54
N ILE A 100 -4.12 15.38 10.44
CA ILE A 100 -4.99 14.32 9.94
C ILE A 100 -4.16 13.13 9.48
N ALA A 101 -3.08 13.37 8.76
CA ALA A 101 -2.18 12.31 8.29
C ALA A 101 -1.57 11.54 9.47
N THR A 102 -1.15 12.23 10.51
CA THR A 102 -0.62 11.63 11.73
C THR A 102 -1.67 10.79 12.45
N ASP A 103 -2.90 11.28 12.56
CA ASP A 103 -3.99 10.54 13.20
C ASP A 103 -4.34 9.27 12.42
N LEU A 104 -4.37 9.32 11.09
CA LEU A 104 -4.57 8.16 10.25
C LEU A 104 -3.43 7.13 10.39
N GLU A 105 -2.20 7.59 10.45
CA GLU A 105 -1.03 6.73 10.65
C GLU A 105 -1.10 6.02 12.00
N LYS A 106 -1.46 6.72 13.08
CA LYS A 106 -1.65 6.13 14.40
C LYS A 106 -2.77 5.10 14.41
N ALA A 107 -3.90 5.40 13.78
CA ALA A 107 -5.03 4.48 13.67
C ALA A 107 -4.63 3.22 12.89
N LEU A 108 -3.85 3.37 11.85
CA LEU A 108 -3.33 2.27 11.06
C LEU A 108 -2.39 1.37 11.89
N GLU A 109 -1.44 1.97 12.59
CA GLU A 109 -0.52 1.23 13.47
C GLU A 109 -1.26 0.47 14.56
N ALA A 110 -2.30 1.05 15.15
CA ALA A 110 -3.11 0.40 16.17
C ALA A 110 -3.91 -0.80 15.63
N SER A 111 -4.15 -0.85 14.32
CA SER A 111 -4.90 -1.93 13.66
C SER A 111 -4.02 -3.13 13.27
N LEU A 112 -2.72 -2.98 13.29
CA LEU A 112 -1.78 -4.01 12.83
C LEU A 112 -1.53 -5.11 13.87
#